data_2232b379daba9694432343e5eb44b71b
#
_entry.id   2232b379daba9694432343e5eb44b71b
#
_cell.length_a   1.000
_cell.length_b   1.000
_cell.length_c   1.000
_cell.angle_alpha   90.00
_cell.angle_beta   90.00
_cell.angle_gamma   90.00
#
_symmetry.space_group_name_H-M   'P 1'
#
loop_
_entity.id
_entity.type
_entity.pdbx_description
1 polymer ?
#
loop_
_entity_poly.entity_id
_entity_poly.type
_entity_poly.pdbx_seq_one_letter_code
_entity_poly.pdbx_strand_id
1 'polypeptide(L)'
;MPLPSLAEIPQLQALQSQIGRLWAAQTVVVLASDRGLWIVWRSDQGWQVASGSWPEGCCRDGMPLQREAMAELLADLLLDHDLIDAQVELLLPLAGVHWRVLDGIEPDQFEQAKPALADLPWPLQAQESYTALSTFGPAECSVTSSSVTSSSVTSSSVTSSSVTVALGVTRVHLQAWIDVIEQADLVLRRVDWCLSSALRGLLQLTQHWSGDLAWLIQDGPSCRLVLLRSGVPELDQVMTTAAAEVDGCQREIRAWLTAWQQRSESSVALGWWFSVAGDQNDLWEALVDLGRGEQLLQQVLPILEQATDLETPTPPLEALEHLALLGSLNWDAVA
;
A
#
# COMPACT_ATOMS: atom_id res chain seq x y z
N MET A 1 -12.11 31.13 -47.00
CA MET A 1 -12.63 30.50 -45.77
C MET A 1 -11.56 29.53 -45.33
N PRO A 2 -10.97 29.66 -44.13
CA PRO A 2 -10.04 28.68 -43.60
C PRO A 2 -10.83 27.40 -43.26
N LEU A 3 -10.31 26.25 -43.65
CA LEU A 3 -10.88 24.95 -43.31
C LEU A 3 -10.71 24.78 -41.77
N PRO A 4 -11.75 24.30 -41.02
CA PRO A 4 -11.62 24.02 -39.62
C PRO A 4 -10.49 23.01 -39.40
N SER A 5 -9.67 23.24 -38.39
CA SER A 5 -8.62 22.27 -38.04
C SER A 5 -9.28 20.95 -37.65
N LEU A 6 -8.70 19.83 -38.08
CA LEU A 6 -9.22 18.48 -37.75
C LEU A 6 -9.38 18.26 -36.21
N ALA A 7 -8.69 19.06 -35.41
CA ALA A 7 -8.81 19.05 -33.95
C ALA A 7 -10.11 19.67 -33.38
N GLU A 8 -10.90 20.37 -34.19
CA GLU A 8 -12.13 21.05 -33.76
C GLU A 8 -13.43 20.25 -34.02
N ILE A 9 -13.31 19.04 -34.57
CA ILE A 9 -14.46 18.20 -34.82
C ILE A 9 -14.72 17.30 -33.61
N PRO A 10 -15.79 17.53 -32.80
CA PRO A 10 -16.07 16.76 -31.57
C PRO A 10 -16.16 15.25 -31.80
N GLN A 11 -16.62 14.84 -32.96
CA GLN A 11 -16.73 13.43 -33.37
C GLN A 11 -15.36 12.77 -33.55
N LEU A 12 -14.35 13.50 -34.06
CA LEU A 12 -12.98 12.97 -34.17
C LEU A 12 -12.28 12.90 -32.84
N GLN A 13 -12.54 13.83 -31.92
CA GLN A 13 -12.05 13.77 -30.57
C GLN A 13 -12.64 12.58 -29.79
N ALA A 14 -13.95 12.34 -29.94
CA ALA A 14 -14.61 11.18 -29.38
C ALA A 14 -14.06 9.86 -29.95
N LEU A 15 -13.84 9.81 -31.30
CA LEU A 15 -13.23 8.65 -31.93
C LEU A 15 -11.77 8.44 -31.51
N GLN A 16 -10.97 9.51 -31.41
CA GLN A 16 -9.59 9.43 -30.91
C GLN A 16 -9.55 8.97 -29.46
N SER A 17 -10.48 9.42 -28.61
CA SER A 17 -10.57 8.97 -27.23
C SER A 17 -11.02 7.51 -27.12
N GLN A 18 -11.90 7.05 -27.98
CA GLN A 18 -12.29 5.63 -28.06
C GLN A 18 -11.14 4.75 -28.58
N ILE A 19 -10.47 5.17 -29.65
CA ILE A 19 -9.30 4.47 -30.17
C ILE A 19 -8.18 4.47 -29.12
N GLY A 20 -7.93 5.59 -28.44
CA GLY A 20 -6.97 5.68 -27.36
C GLY A 20 -7.27 4.74 -26.19
N ARG A 21 -8.55 4.53 -25.87
CA ARG A 21 -8.97 3.55 -24.86
C ARG A 21 -8.79 2.10 -25.32
N LEU A 22 -9.04 1.82 -26.61
CA LEU A 22 -8.85 0.50 -27.21
C LEU A 22 -7.36 0.11 -27.32
N TRP A 23 -6.46 1.10 -27.34
CA TRP A 23 -5.01 0.89 -27.47
C TRP A 23 -4.25 1.20 -26.17
N ALA A 24 -4.93 1.71 -25.14
CA ALA A 24 -4.33 1.83 -23.83
C ALA A 24 -4.22 0.40 -23.25
N ALA A 25 -3.00 -0.08 -23.10
CA ALA A 25 -2.75 -1.34 -22.41
C ALA A 25 -3.46 -1.33 -21.05
N GLN A 26 -4.26 -2.36 -20.79
CA GLN A 26 -4.97 -2.48 -19.51
C GLN A 26 -3.94 -2.63 -18.38
N THR A 27 -4.14 -1.92 -17.29
CA THR A 27 -3.29 -2.06 -16.11
C THR A 27 -3.92 -3.05 -15.15
N VAL A 28 -3.11 -3.99 -14.68
CA VAL A 28 -3.47 -4.99 -13.68
C VAL A 28 -2.57 -4.82 -12.47
N VAL A 29 -3.16 -4.71 -11.29
CA VAL A 29 -2.43 -4.78 -10.03
C VAL A 29 -2.31 -6.25 -9.63
N VAL A 30 -1.09 -6.70 -9.41
CA VAL A 30 -0.76 -8.04 -8.93
C VAL A 30 -0.25 -7.92 -7.50
N LEU A 31 -1.01 -8.42 -6.55
CA LEU A 31 -0.61 -8.51 -5.15
C LEU A 31 -0.14 -9.93 -4.87
N ALA A 32 1.09 -10.08 -4.45
CA ALA A 32 1.70 -11.36 -4.12
C ALA A 32 1.79 -11.57 -2.60
N SER A 33 1.62 -12.80 -2.16
CA SER A 33 1.85 -13.26 -0.78
C SER A 33 2.52 -14.64 -0.77
N ASP A 34 2.83 -15.15 0.41
CA ASP A 34 3.36 -16.52 0.54
C ASP A 34 2.36 -17.62 0.16
N ARG A 35 1.06 -17.31 0.17
CA ARG A 35 -0.03 -18.27 -0.07
C ARG A 35 -0.50 -18.29 -1.52
N GLY A 36 -0.37 -17.17 -2.22
CA GLY A 36 -0.89 -17.02 -3.57
C GLY A 36 -0.80 -15.60 -4.07
N LEU A 37 -1.56 -15.31 -5.09
CA LEU A 37 -1.66 -13.98 -5.69
C LEU A 37 -3.11 -13.57 -5.86
N TRP A 38 -3.32 -12.27 -5.89
CA TRP A 38 -4.56 -11.63 -6.32
C TRP A 38 -4.24 -10.68 -7.44
N ILE A 39 -5.11 -10.68 -8.45
CA ILE A 39 -5.08 -9.69 -9.53
C ILE A 39 -6.31 -8.82 -9.44
N VAL A 40 -6.14 -7.52 -9.64
CA VAL A 40 -7.23 -6.55 -9.67
C VAL A 40 -7.10 -5.69 -10.90
N TRP A 41 -8.20 -5.53 -11.62
CA TRP A 41 -8.26 -4.70 -12.83
C TRP A 41 -9.59 -3.97 -12.93
N ARG A 42 -9.64 -2.99 -13.80
CA ARG A 42 -10.85 -2.24 -14.09
C ARG A 42 -11.49 -2.75 -15.38
N SER A 43 -12.72 -3.23 -15.30
CA SER A 43 -13.57 -3.57 -16.44
C SER A 43 -14.64 -2.49 -16.67
N ASP A 44 -15.45 -2.66 -17.71
CA ASP A 44 -16.63 -1.80 -17.96
C ASP A 44 -17.71 -1.96 -16.86
N GLN A 45 -17.68 -3.06 -16.13
CA GLN A 45 -18.59 -3.36 -15.02
C GLN A 45 -18.07 -2.86 -13.65
N GLY A 46 -16.86 -2.27 -13.61
CA GLY A 46 -16.21 -1.83 -12.39
C GLY A 46 -14.93 -2.59 -12.10
N TRP A 47 -14.54 -2.62 -10.82
CA TRP A 47 -13.37 -3.34 -10.37
C TRP A 47 -13.65 -4.85 -10.31
N GLN A 48 -12.73 -5.62 -10.86
CA GLN A 48 -12.74 -7.08 -10.85
C GLN A 48 -11.54 -7.59 -10.06
N VAL A 49 -11.74 -8.72 -9.36
CA VAL A 49 -10.71 -9.38 -8.56
C VAL A 49 -10.69 -10.86 -8.92
N ALA A 50 -9.51 -11.42 -9.12
CA ALA A 50 -9.32 -12.86 -9.22
C ALA A 50 -8.09 -13.27 -8.40
N SER A 51 -7.99 -14.55 -8.06
CA SER A 51 -6.89 -15.05 -7.24
C SER A 51 -6.48 -16.46 -7.64
N GLY A 52 -5.24 -16.81 -7.30
CA GLY A 52 -4.70 -18.14 -7.47
C GLY A 52 -3.79 -18.53 -6.30
N SER A 53 -3.91 -19.77 -5.82
CA SER A 53 -3.02 -20.30 -4.78
C SER A 53 -1.72 -20.83 -5.39
N TRP A 54 -0.59 -20.49 -4.78
CA TRP A 54 0.69 -21.08 -5.18
C TRP A 54 0.69 -22.58 -4.89
N PRO A 55 1.33 -23.40 -5.75
CA PRO A 55 1.72 -24.74 -5.37
C PRO A 55 2.58 -24.71 -4.10
N GLU A 56 2.54 -25.79 -3.33
CA GLU A 56 3.27 -25.89 -2.07
C GLU A 56 4.77 -25.62 -2.24
N GLY A 57 5.32 -24.73 -1.42
CA GLY A 57 6.74 -24.39 -1.43
C GLY A 57 7.18 -23.46 -2.57
N CYS A 58 6.26 -22.87 -3.34
CA CYS A 58 6.62 -21.91 -4.40
C CYS A 58 7.07 -20.57 -3.85
N CYS A 59 6.52 -20.10 -2.72
CA CYS A 59 6.90 -18.86 -2.08
C CYS A 59 7.14 -19.07 -0.58
N ARG A 60 8.13 -18.38 -0.01
CA ARG A 60 8.42 -18.40 1.43
C ARG A 60 9.08 -17.11 1.86
N ASP A 61 8.59 -16.54 2.96
CA ASP A 61 9.10 -15.27 3.51
C ASP A 61 9.14 -14.16 2.43
N GLY A 62 8.12 -14.13 1.57
CA GLY A 62 8.00 -13.21 0.45
C GLY A 62 8.90 -13.51 -0.75
N MET A 63 9.74 -14.56 -0.70
CA MET A 63 10.67 -14.90 -1.76
C MET A 63 10.10 -15.95 -2.70
N PRO A 64 10.00 -15.69 -4.02
CA PRO A 64 9.61 -16.68 -5.02
C PRO A 64 10.73 -17.71 -5.22
N LEU A 65 10.44 -18.96 -4.87
CA LEU A 65 11.40 -20.09 -4.94
C LEU A 65 11.25 -20.89 -6.24
N GLN A 66 10.02 -21.03 -6.76
CA GLN A 66 9.72 -21.76 -7.99
C GLN A 66 9.10 -20.81 -9.03
N ARG A 67 9.98 -19.98 -9.63
CA ARG A 67 9.56 -18.84 -10.47
C ARG A 67 8.75 -19.26 -11.69
N GLU A 68 9.12 -20.38 -12.33
CA GLU A 68 8.43 -20.91 -13.52
C GLU A 68 6.98 -21.28 -13.17
N ALA A 69 6.75 -22.06 -12.10
CA ALA A 69 5.40 -22.44 -11.68
C ALA A 69 4.54 -21.24 -11.27
N MET A 70 5.17 -20.24 -10.66
CA MET A 70 4.49 -18.99 -10.29
C MET A 70 4.14 -18.14 -11.52
N ALA A 71 5.03 -18.10 -12.51
CA ALA A 71 4.82 -17.40 -13.77
C ALA A 71 3.70 -18.07 -14.60
N GLU A 72 3.70 -19.40 -14.67
CA GLU A 72 2.61 -20.15 -15.32
C GLU A 72 1.26 -19.86 -14.69
N LEU A 73 1.15 -19.93 -13.35
CA LEU A 73 -0.09 -19.62 -12.65
C LEU A 73 -0.56 -18.17 -12.90
N LEU A 74 0.35 -17.21 -12.90
CA LEU A 74 0.02 -15.81 -13.17
C LEU A 74 -0.45 -15.64 -14.62
N ALA A 75 0.24 -16.26 -15.59
CA ALA A 75 -0.11 -16.20 -17.00
C ALA A 75 -1.49 -16.84 -17.26
N ASP A 76 -1.74 -18.02 -16.69
CA ASP A 76 -3.03 -18.72 -16.79
C ASP A 76 -4.17 -17.87 -16.20
N LEU A 77 -3.94 -17.27 -15.03
CA LEU A 77 -4.94 -16.43 -14.38
C LEU A 77 -5.28 -15.18 -15.21
N LEU A 78 -4.27 -14.56 -15.85
CA LEU A 78 -4.51 -13.42 -16.75
C LEU A 78 -5.18 -13.84 -18.05
N LEU A 79 -4.84 -15.01 -18.58
CA LEU A 79 -5.47 -15.58 -19.78
C LEU A 79 -6.96 -15.87 -19.55
N ASP A 80 -7.31 -16.44 -18.41
CA ASP A 80 -8.69 -16.76 -18.05
C ASP A 80 -9.62 -15.51 -17.99
N HIS A 81 -9.01 -14.33 -17.84
CA HIS A 81 -9.70 -13.05 -17.74
C HIS A 81 -9.46 -12.11 -18.94
N ASP A 82 -8.92 -12.62 -20.05
CA ASP A 82 -8.60 -11.83 -21.28
C ASP A 82 -7.64 -10.64 -21.02
N LEU A 83 -6.66 -10.81 -20.10
CA LEU A 83 -5.72 -9.78 -19.65
C LEU A 83 -4.28 -9.98 -20.17
N ILE A 84 -4.10 -10.70 -21.28
CA ILE A 84 -2.79 -11.14 -21.80
C ILE A 84 -1.84 -9.96 -22.09
N ASP A 85 -2.37 -8.85 -22.62
CA ASP A 85 -1.59 -7.67 -23.00
C ASP A 85 -1.51 -6.61 -21.86
N ALA A 86 -1.88 -6.98 -20.64
CA ALA A 86 -1.93 -6.05 -19.54
C ALA A 86 -0.54 -5.63 -19.05
N GLN A 87 -0.45 -4.37 -18.60
CA GLN A 87 0.72 -3.88 -17.87
C GLN A 87 0.55 -4.18 -16.38
N VAL A 88 1.57 -4.78 -15.77
CA VAL A 88 1.54 -5.22 -14.38
C VAL A 88 2.07 -4.13 -13.45
N GLU A 89 1.31 -3.83 -12.41
CA GLU A 89 1.76 -3.16 -11.21
C GLU A 89 1.88 -4.19 -10.09
N LEU A 90 3.11 -4.52 -9.72
CA LEU A 90 3.41 -5.55 -8.73
C LEU A 90 3.46 -4.97 -7.33
N LEU A 91 2.68 -5.51 -6.42
CA LEU A 91 2.80 -5.26 -4.98
C LEU A 91 3.58 -6.42 -4.34
N LEU A 92 4.79 -6.11 -3.89
CA LEU A 92 5.66 -7.08 -3.20
C LEU A 92 5.02 -7.52 -1.89
N PRO A 93 5.24 -8.77 -1.46
CA PRO A 93 4.78 -9.28 -0.17
C PRO A 93 5.22 -8.44 1.01
N LEU A 94 4.56 -8.63 2.16
CA LEU A 94 4.91 -7.95 3.39
C LEU A 94 6.35 -8.26 3.84
N ALA A 95 6.75 -9.51 3.71
CA ALA A 95 8.11 -9.96 4.02
C ALA A 95 9.14 -9.52 2.96
N GLY A 96 10.39 -9.36 3.36
CA GLY A 96 11.52 -9.06 2.46
C GLY A 96 11.69 -7.59 2.09
N VAL A 97 10.74 -6.71 2.40
CA VAL A 97 10.85 -5.26 2.24
C VAL A 97 10.96 -4.60 3.61
N HIS A 98 11.79 -3.59 3.70
CA HIS A 98 12.01 -2.82 4.92
C HIS A 98 11.73 -1.36 4.65
N TRP A 99 11.24 -0.64 5.66
CA TRP A 99 11.09 0.80 5.59
C TRP A 99 11.69 1.51 6.80
N ARG A 100 12.03 2.78 6.60
CA ARG A 100 12.51 3.67 7.65
C ARG A 100 11.94 5.06 7.43
N VAL A 101 11.47 5.65 8.50
CA VAL A 101 11.10 7.06 8.52
C VAL A 101 12.38 7.89 8.59
N LEU A 102 12.50 8.88 7.73
CA LEU A 102 13.65 9.78 7.63
C LEU A 102 13.22 11.16 8.09
N ASP A 103 13.66 11.55 9.30
CA ASP A 103 13.36 12.85 9.84
C ASP A 103 14.18 13.94 9.13
N GLY A 104 13.51 15.03 8.73
CA GLY A 104 14.15 16.23 8.22
C GLY A 104 14.76 16.11 6.82
N ILE A 105 14.41 15.09 6.05
CA ILE A 105 14.83 14.93 4.65
C ILE A 105 13.66 15.27 3.75
N GLU A 106 13.78 16.36 3.01
CA GLU A 106 12.82 16.73 1.97
C GLU A 106 13.05 15.88 0.70
N PRO A 107 11.99 15.55 -0.07
CA PRO A 107 12.08 14.69 -1.24
C PRO A 107 13.07 15.17 -2.31
N ASP A 108 13.23 16.48 -2.47
CA ASP A 108 14.16 17.12 -3.41
C ASP A 108 15.63 17.00 -2.98
N GLN A 109 15.89 16.71 -1.71
CA GLN A 109 17.23 16.53 -1.15
C GLN A 109 17.74 15.08 -1.23
N PHE A 110 16.96 14.19 -1.83
CA PHE A 110 17.23 12.75 -1.82
C PHE A 110 18.61 12.36 -2.37
N GLU A 111 19.02 12.91 -3.50
CA GLU A 111 20.35 12.59 -4.07
C GLU A 111 21.50 12.98 -3.12
N GLN A 112 21.27 14.03 -2.31
CA GLN A 112 22.21 14.47 -1.29
C GLN A 112 22.12 13.60 -0.02
N ALA A 113 20.98 12.99 0.24
CA ALA A 113 20.72 12.12 1.39
C ALA A 113 21.18 10.67 1.16
N LYS A 114 21.43 10.24 -0.08
CA LYS A 114 21.90 8.88 -0.40
C LYS A 114 23.08 8.41 0.45
N PRO A 115 24.11 9.22 0.72
CA PRO A 115 25.19 8.81 1.63
C PRO A 115 24.69 8.55 3.06
N ALA A 116 23.77 9.38 3.56
CA ALA A 116 23.19 9.21 4.90
C ALA A 116 22.34 7.93 5.01
N LEU A 117 21.75 7.46 3.91
CA LEU A 117 21.03 6.18 3.88
C LEU A 117 21.97 4.99 4.07
N ALA A 118 23.22 5.09 3.66
CA ALA A 118 24.21 4.04 3.87
C ALA A 118 24.61 3.88 5.34
N ASP A 119 24.48 4.96 6.13
CA ASP A 119 24.81 5.00 7.56
C ASP A 119 23.62 4.64 8.46
N LEU A 120 22.41 4.47 7.89
CA LEU A 120 21.25 4.04 8.66
C LEU A 120 21.47 2.62 9.20
N PRO A 121 21.05 2.32 10.45
CA PRO A 121 21.02 0.95 10.95
C PRO A 121 19.92 0.17 10.25
N TRP A 122 20.19 -0.19 9.02
CA TRP A 122 19.31 -0.90 8.12
C TRP A 122 19.76 -2.36 8.04
N PRO A 123 18.85 -3.34 8.06
CA PRO A 123 19.25 -4.74 7.93
C PRO A 123 19.78 -5.08 6.52
N LEU A 124 19.73 -4.12 5.60
CA LEU A 124 20.13 -4.30 4.21
C LEU A 124 21.50 -3.63 3.95
N GLN A 125 22.37 -4.32 3.25
CA GLN A 125 23.61 -3.73 2.76
C GLN A 125 23.29 -2.84 1.55
N ALA A 126 23.78 -1.61 1.54
CA ALA A 126 23.51 -0.63 0.47
C ALA A 126 23.93 -1.12 -0.93
N GLN A 127 24.96 -1.96 -1.01
CA GLN A 127 25.43 -2.53 -2.28
C GLN A 127 24.55 -3.67 -2.81
N GLU A 128 23.77 -4.33 -1.93
CA GLU A 128 22.95 -5.50 -2.24
C GLU A 128 21.45 -5.19 -2.24
N SER A 129 21.09 -3.91 -2.10
CA SER A 129 19.70 -3.49 -2.01
C SER A 129 19.36 -2.40 -3.02
N TYR A 130 18.07 -2.31 -3.31
CA TYR A 130 17.45 -1.14 -3.94
C TYR A 130 16.73 -0.33 -2.87
N THR A 131 16.82 0.98 -2.98
CA THR A 131 16.14 1.91 -2.07
C THR A 131 15.29 2.88 -2.89
N ALA A 132 14.02 3.00 -2.51
CA ALA A 132 13.10 3.99 -3.04
C ALA A 132 12.66 4.93 -1.90
N LEU A 133 12.23 6.13 -2.25
CA LEU A 133 11.63 7.06 -1.30
C LEU A 133 10.15 7.26 -1.61
N SER A 134 9.39 7.40 -0.54
CA SER A 134 7.98 7.79 -0.59
C SER A 134 7.74 8.88 0.43
N THR A 135 6.89 9.84 0.10
CA THR A 135 6.45 10.88 1.04
C THR A 135 5.07 10.53 1.58
N PHE A 136 4.93 10.62 2.89
CA PHE A 136 3.65 10.53 3.58
C PHE A 136 3.39 11.86 4.30
N GLY A 137 2.19 12.35 4.20
CA GLY A 137 1.76 13.59 4.84
C GLY A 137 0.29 13.83 4.57
N PRO A 138 -0.33 14.78 5.28
CA PRO A 138 -1.68 15.17 4.96
C PRO A 138 -1.67 15.62 3.49
N ALA A 139 -2.55 15.00 2.69
CA ALA A 139 -2.74 15.36 1.31
C ALA A 139 -3.12 16.85 1.27
N GLU A 140 -2.16 17.72 0.97
CA GLU A 140 -2.52 19.06 0.54
C GLU A 140 -3.32 18.87 -0.75
N CYS A 141 -4.61 19.18 -0.66
CA CYS A 141 -5.44 19.37 -1.83
C CYS A 141 -4.80 20.53 -2.62
N SER A 142 -3.83 20.21 -3.47
CA SER A 142 -3.24 21.16 -4.40
C SER A 142 -4.27 21.46 -5.48
N VAL A 143 -5.26 22.29 -5.12
CA VAL A 143 -6.05 23.01 -6.10
C VAL A 143 -5.11 24.04 -6.70
N THR A 144 -4.46 23.70 -7.79
CA THR A 144 -3.77 24.64 -8.67
C THR A 144 -4.84 25.53 -9.31
N SER A 145 -5.29 26.53 -8.58
CA SER A 145 -6.00 27.69 -9.11
C SER A 145 -4.99 28.81 -9.28
N SER A 146 -4.45 28.91 -10.49
CA SER A 146 -3.76 30.12 -10.92
C SER A 146 -4.74 31.29 -10.93
N SER A 147 -4.73 32.12 -9.87
CA SER A 147 -5.16 33.52 -9.95
C SER A 147 -4.38 34.34 -8.92
N VAL A 148 -3.51 35.14 -9.47
CA VAL A 148 -2.75 36.20 -8.80
C VAL A 148 -3.74 37.21 -8.22
N THR A 149 -3.75 37.40 -6.92
CA THR A 149 -4.07 38.70 -6.28
C THR A 149 -3.44 38.75 -4.90
N SER A 150 -2.58 39.72 -4.74
CA SER A 150 -1.88 40.12 -3.54
C SER A 150 -2.84 40.56 -2.43
N SER A 151 -2.74 39.96 -1.25
CA SER A 151 -2.99 40.66 0.02
C SER A 151 -2.37 39.87 1.17
N SER A 152 -1.49 40.53 1.87
CA SER A 152 -0.79 40.10 3.07
C SER A 152 -1.76 39.72 4.20
N VAL A 153 -1.81 38.44 4.55
CA VAL A 153 -2.32 37.98 5.82
C VAL A 153 -1.25 37.10 6.44
N THR A 154 -0.69 37.55 7.52
CA THR A 154 0.16 36.79 8.43
C THR A 154 -0.67 35.66 9.04
N SER A 155 -0.75 34.53 8.40
CA SER A 155 -1.22 33.28 8.96
C SER A 155 0.00 32.50 9.45
N SER A 156 0.00 32.23 10.75
CA SER A 156 0.90 31.25 11.36
C SER A 156 0.72 29.93 10.60
N SER A 157 1.71 29.61 9.74
CA SER A 157 1.76 28.35 9.04
C SER A 157 1.93 27.23 10.07
N VAL A 158 0.88 26.48 10.32
CA VAL A 158 1.01 25.13 10.80
C VAL A 158 1.66 24.39 9.62
N THR A 159 2.97 24.24 9.68
CA THR A 159 3.73 23.41 8.74
C THR A 159 3.23 21.98 8.91
N SER A 160 2.33 21.53 8.03
CA SER A 160 2.02 20.13 7.85
C SER A 160 3.31 19.46 7.36
N SER A 161 4.09 18.88 8.28
CA SER A 161 5.34 18.23 7.94
C SER A 161 5.05 16.94 7.19
N SER A 162 5.34 16.93 5.89
CA SER A 162 5.47 15.69 5.15
C SER A 162 6.67 14.93 5.69
N VAL A 163 6.55 13.62 5.79
CA VAL A 163 7.63 12.73 6.24
C VAL A 163 8.07 11.87 5.08
N THR A 164 9.36 11.82 4.88
CA THR A 164 9.98 10.95 3.88
C THR A 164 10.23 9.58 4.49
N VAL A 165 9.81 8.54 3.77
CA VAL A 165 10.04 7.15 4.14
C VAL A 165 10.93 6.50 3.10
N ALA A 166 12.04 5.90 3.54
CA ALA A 166 12.87 5.06 2.71
C ALA A 166 12.33 3.63 2.72
N LEU A 167 12.15 3.07 1.53
CA LEU A 167 11.81 1.67 1.30
C LEU A 167 13.03 0.96 0.76
N GLY A 168 13.35 -0.22 1.28
CA GLY A 168 14.48 -1.01 0.82
C GLY A 168 14.13 -2.47 0.66
N VAL A 169 14.66 -3.05 -0.41
CA VAL A 169 14.53 -4.47 -0.75
C VAL A 169 15.87 -5.00 -1.26
N THR A 170 16.22 -6.24 -0.95
CA THR A 170 17.43 -6.83 -1.52
C THR A 170 17.27 -6.98 -3.03
N ARG A 171 18.39 -6.84 -3.77
CA ARG A 171 18.39 -7.01 -5.23
C ARG A 171 17.93 -8.40 -5.64
N VAL A 172 18.35 -9.42 -4.88
CA VAL A 172 17.97 -10.81 -5.13
C VAL A 172 16.46 -11.00 -5.01
N HIS A 173 15.85 -10.40 -3.98
CA HIS A 173 14.41 -10.49 -3.74
C HIS A 173 13.61 -9.80 -4.86
N LEU A 174 13.96 -8.55 -5.17
CA LEU A 174 13.29 -7.81 -6.24
C LEU A 174 13.46 -8.49 -7.60
N GLN A 175 14.70 -8.93 -7.93
CA GLN A 175 14.97 -9.60 -9.20
C GLN A 175 14.17 -10.90 -9.32
N ALA A 176 14.05 -11.65 -8.23
CA ALA A 176 13.27 -12.89 -8.24
C ALA A 176 11.80 -12.66 -8.62
N TRP A 177 11.20 -11.57 -8.17
CA TRP A 177 9.84 -11.19 -8.58
C TRP A 177 9.76 -10.64 -9.99
N ILE A 178 10.76 -9.85 -10.42
CA ILE A 178 10.86 -9.40 -11.82
C ILE A 178 10.94 -10.60 -12.75
N ASP A 179 11.76 -11.59 -12.41
CA ASP A 179 11.90 -12.83 -13.20
C ASP A 179 10.56 -13.60 -13.33
N VAL A 180 9.70 -13.59 -12.30
CA VAL A 180 8.35 -14.20 -12.38
C VAL A 180 7.50 -13.47 -13.42
N ILE A 181 7.50 -12.12 -13.40
CA ILE A 181 6.74 -11.32 -14.36
C ILE A 181 7.27 -11.48 -15.79
N GLU A 182 8.60 -11.48 -15.95
CA GLU A 182 9.25 -11.66 -17.26
C GLU A 182 9.01 -13.06 -17.83
N GLN A 183 9.05 -14.11 -17.00
CA GLN A 183 8.75 -15.49 -17.42
C GLN A 183 7.28 -15.70 -17.78
N ALA A 184 6.38 -14.92 -17.23
CA ALA A 184 4.97 -14.88 -17.63
C ALA A 184 4.73 -14.08 -18.93
N ASP A 185 5.79 -13.57 -19.58
CA ASP A 185 5.74 -12.70 -20.79
C ASP A 185 4.92 -11.42 -20.59
N LEU A 186 5.01 -10.82 -19.38
CA LEU A 186 4.25 -9.65 -18.99
C LEU A 186 5.14 -8.39 -18.89
N VAL A 187 4.54 -7.24 -19.17
CA VAL A 187 5.22 -5.94 -19.05
C VAL A 187 5.06 -5.40 -17.63
N LEU A 188 6.17 -5.35 -16.89
CA LEU A 188 6.21 -4.73 -15.56
C LEU A 188 6.23 -3.20 -15.71
N ARG A 189 5.18 -2.53 -15.24
CA ARG A 189 5.06 -1.07 -15.23
C ARG A 189 5.63 -0.45 -13.95
N ARG A 190 5.31 -1.04 -12.82
CA ARG A 190 5.66 -0.51 -11.50
C ARG A 190 5.81 -1.63 -10.48
N VAL A 191 6.69 -1.40 -9.51
CA VAL A 191 6.79 -2.22 -8.30
C VAL A 191 6.51 -1.32 -7.10
N ASP A 192 5.71 -1.82 -6.17
CA ASP A 192 5.42 -1.19 -4.90
C ASP A 192 5.43 -2.25 -3.79
N TRP A 193 5.23 -1.85 -2.56
CA TRP A 193 5.19 -2.75 -1.42
C TRP A 193 3.77 -2.83 -0.84
N CYS A 194 3.32 -4.05 -0.52
CA CYS A 194 2.00 -4.31 0.06
C CYS A 194 1.70 -3.36 1.25
N LEU A 195 2.62 -3.22 2.21
CA LEU A 195 2.38 -2.37 3.39
C LEU A 195 2.30 -0.88 3.03
N SER A 196 3.13 -0.36 2.12
CA SER A 196 3.06 1.05 1.73
C SER A 196 1.77 1.34 0.96
N SER A 197 1.33 0.41 0.12
CA SER A 197 0.04 0.51 -0.56
C SER A 197 -1.12 0.42 0.43
N ALA A 198 -1.08 -0.53 1.37
CA ALA A 198 -2.09 -0.68 2.42
C ALA A 198 -2.18 0.56 3.32
N LEU A 199 -1.05 1.20 3.64
CA LEU A 199 -1.05 2.46 4.39
C LEU A 199 -1.80 3.57 3.63
N ARG A 200 -1.62 3.70 2.31
CA ARG A 200 -2.37 4.66 1.50
C ARG A 200 -3.87 4.35 1.53
N GLY A 201 -4.25 3.08 1.40
CA GLY A 201 -5.63 2.64 1.53
C GLY A 201 -6.23 2.96 2.90
N LEU A 202 -5.48 2.70 3.97
CA LEU A 202 -5.87 3.04 5.34
C LEU A 202 -6.09 4.54 5.51
N LEU A 203 -5.15 5.36 5.07
CA LEU A 203 -5.25 6.82 5.18
C LEU A 203 -6.44 7.37 4.39
N GLN A 204 -6.76 6.78 3.24
CA GLN A 204 -7.94 7.14 2.47
C GLN A 204 -9.24 6.81 3.23
N LEU A 205 -9.34 5.62 3.83
CA LEU A 205 -10.52 5.22 4.60
C LEU A 205 -10.66 6.04 5.89
N THR A 206 -9.55 6.46 6.46
CA THR A 206 -9.51 7.22 7.72
C THR A 206 -9.33 8.72 7.52
N GLN A 207 -9.51 9.26 6.32
CA GLN A 207 -9.32 10.69 6.02
C GLN A 207 -10.18 11.64 6.89
N HIS A 208 -11.29 11.16 7.42
CA HIS A 208 -12.17 11.90 8.35
C HIS A 208 -11.70 11.83 9.81
N TRP A 209 -10.70 10.98 10.11
CA TRP A 209 -10.15 10.83 11.44
C TRP A 209 -8.98 11.80 11.64
N SER A 210 -9.08 12.66 12.65
CA SER A 210 -8.08 13.69 12.95
C SER A 210 -7.14 13.31 14.10
N GLY A 211 -7.34 12.15 14.70
CA GLY A 211 -6.53 11.63 15.82
C GLY A 211 -5.32 10.83 15.37
N ASP A 212 -4.60 10.34 16.36
CA ASP A 212 -3.54 9.35 16.15
C ASP A 212 -4.13 7.98 15.80
N LEU A 213 -3.37 7.14 15.12
CA LEU A 213 -3.80 5.83 14.66
C LEU A 213 -2.86 4.73 15.17
N ALA A 214 -3.44 3.68 15.74
CA ALA A 214 -2.77 2.41 15.98
C ALA A 214 -3.30 1.38 14.98
N TRP A 215 -2.43 0.90 14.12
CA TRP A 215 -2.74 -0.11 13.11
C TRP A 215 -2.07 -1.42 13.48
N LEU A 216 -2.87 -2.42 13.83
CA LEU A 216 -2.42 -3.77 14.10
C LEU A 216 -2.59 -4.63 12.85
N ILE A 217 -1.51 -5.28 12.45
CA ILE A 217 -1.45 -6.18 11.30
C ILE A 217 -1.07 -7.56 11.80
N GLN A 218 -1.82 -8.58 11.42
CA GLN A 218 -1.43 -9.97 11.63
C GLN A 218 -1.13 -10.61 10.28
N ASP A 219 0.06 -11.15 10.14
CA ASP A 219 0.51 -11.90 8.96
C ASP A 219 0.99 -13.28 9.44
N GLY A 220 0.12 -14.28 9.27
CA GLY A 220 0.35 -15.63 9.77
C GLY A 220 0.66 -15.64 11.28
N PRO A 221 1.85 -16.14 11.69
CA PRO A 221 2.23 -16.22 13.11
C PRO A 221 2.73 -14.89 13.69
N SER A 222 2.91 -13.87 12.87
CA SER A 222 3.52 -12.60 13.26
C SER A 222 2.47 -11.52 13.45
N CYS A 223 2.67 -10.66 14.46
CA CYS A 223 1.94 -9.43 14.62
C CYS A 223 2.86 -8.22 14.41
N ARG A 224 2.34 -7.17 13.81
CA ARG A 224 3.03 -5.91 13.56
C ARG A 224 2.15 -4.75 14.03
N LEU A 225 2.74 -3.82 14.76
CA LEU A 225 2.09 -2.59 15.19
C LEU A 225 2.70 -1.41 14.43
N VAL A 226 1.87 -0.66 13.74
CA VAL A 226 2.24 0.61 13.12
C VAL A 226 1.50 1.73 13.85
N LEU A 227 2.24 2.71 14.39
CA LEU A 227 1.66 3.87 15.04
C LEU A 227 1.84 5.10 14.16
N LEU A 228 0.73 5.77 13.89
CA LEU A 228 0.69 6.95 13.03
C LEU A 228 0.25 8.17 13.83
N ARG A 229 0.97 9.27 13.66
CA ARG A 229 0.59 10.58 14.17
C ARG A 229 0.21 11.50 13.02
N SER A 230 -1.04 11.97 13.02
CA SER A 230 -1.54 12.80 11.91
C SER A 230 -1.34 12.16 10.53
N GLY A 231 -1.50 10.85 10.42
CA GLY A 231 -1.32 10.10 9.17
C GLY A 231 0.15 9.74 8.84
N VAL A 232 1.10 10.16 9.68
CA VAL A 232 2.52 9.88 9.47
C VAL A 232 2.96 8.68 10.32
N PRO A 233 3.56 7.62 9.74
CA PRO A 233 4.07 6.50 10.51
C PRO A 233 5.30 6.94 11.33
N GLU A 234 5.21 6.82 12.66
CA GLU A 234 6.32 7.14 13.57
C GLU A 234 6.95 5.89 14.19
N LEU A 235 6.19 4.80 14.29
CA LEU A 235 6.67 3.54 14.81
C LEU A 235 6.15 2.40 13.95
N ASP A 236 7.03 1.48 13.64
CA ASP A 236 6.75 0.19 13.02
C ASP A 236 7.48 -0.89 13.78
N GLN A 237 6.73 -1.76 14.43
CA GLN A 237 7.29 -2.78 15.31
C GLN A 237 6.68 -4.14 15.02
N VAL A 238 7.52 -5.09 14.63
CA VAL A 238 7.14 -6.50 14.62
C VAL A 238 7.25 -7.04 16.03
N MET A 239 6.18 -7.67 16.52
CA MET A 239 6.14 -8.26 17.85
C MET A 239 7.10 -9.45 17.95
N THR A 240 7.70 -9.61 19.13
CA THR A 240 8.56 -10.77 19.42
C THR A 240 7.73 -11.97 19.83
N THR A 241 6.54 -11.71 20.38
CA THR A 241 5.56 -12.72 20.79
C THR A 241 4.76 -13.18 19.56
N ALA A 242 4.59 -14.49 19.42
CA ALA A 242 3.78 -15.04 18.32
C ALA A 242 2.31 -14.65 18.46
N ALA A 243 1.61 -14.44 17.31
CA ALA A 243 0.21 -14.06 17.28
C ALA A 243 -0.72 -15.02 18.03
N ALA A 244 -0.36 -16.31 18.12
CA ALA A 244 -1.10 -17.31 18.89
C ALA A 244 -1.09 -17.05 20.40
N GLU A 245 -0.12 -16.30 20.90
CA GLU A 245 -0.01 -15.89 22.30
C GLU A 245 -0.64 -14.50 22.51
N VAL A 246 -1.95 -14.38 22.30
CA VAL A 246 -2.67 -13.11 22.27
C VAL A 246 -2.38 -12.23 23.49
N ASP A 247 -2.47 -12.77 24.71
CA ASP A 247 -2.19 -12.02 25.94
C ASP A 247 -0.74 -11.50 25.99
N GLY A 248 0.20 -12.24 25.43
CA GLY A 248 1.60 -11.85 25.31
C GLY A 248 1.77 -10.68 24.37
N CYS A 249 1.23 -10.81 23.17
CA CYS A 249 1.19 -9.76 22.16
C CYS A 249 0.51 -8.49 22.68
N GLN A 250 -0.64 -8.61 23.33
CA GLN A 250 -1.36 -7.47 23.87
C GLN A 250 -0.52 -6.69 24.90
N ARG A 251 0.20 -7.39 25.79
CA ARG A 251 1.12 -6.74 26.74
C ARG A 251 2.27 -6.03 26.05
N GLU A 252 2.85 -6.66 25.04
CA GLU A 252 3.95 -6.07 24.25
C GLU A 252 3.47 -4.82 23.49
N ILE A 253 2.32 -4.90 22.83
CA ILE A 253 1.69 -3.78 22.12
C ILE A 253 1.40 -2.62 23.07
N ARG A 254 0.81 -2.89 24.25
CA ARG A 254 0.54 -1.86 25.26
C ARG A 254 1.82 -1.21 25.80
N ALA A 255 2.91 -1.95 25.94
CA ALA A 255 4.19 -1.38 26.33
C ALA A 255 4.73 -0.41 25.27
N TRP A 256 4.70 -0.80 23.99
CA TRP A 256 5.11 0.05 22.88
C TRP A 256 4.23 1.30 22.76
N LEU A 257 2.92 1.13 22.84
CA LEU A 257 1.97 2.24 22.79
C LEU A 257 2.21 3.24 23.94
N THR A 258 2.39 2.75 25.15
CA THR A 258 2.66 3.60 26.31
C THR A 258 3.97 4.39 26.14
N ALA A 259 5.04 3.71 25.70
CA ALA A 259 6.32 4.37 25.43
C ALA A 259 6.23 5.42 24.33
N TRP A 260 5.43 5.16 23.29
CA TRP A 260 5.21 6.10 22.21
C TRP A 260 4.38 7.32 22.64
N GLN A 261 3.29 7.11 23.39
CA GLN A 261 2.47 8.19 23.94
C GLN A 261 3.24 9.10 24.91
N GLN A 262 4.17 8.55 25.69
CA GLN A 262 5.01 9.34 26.60
C GLN A 262 5.97 10.30 25.90
N ARG A 263 6.28 10.06 24.61
CA ARG A 263 7.12 10.96 23.80
C ARG A 263 6.35 12.17 23.27
N SER A 264 5.03 12.13 23.35
CA SER A 264 4.14 13.19 22.88
C SER A 264 3.51 13.91 24.08
N GLU A 265 3.58 15.22 24.08
CA GLU A 265 2.84 16.07 25.06
C GLU A 265 1.36 16.20 24.69
N SER A 266 0.93 15.60 23.56
CA SER A 266 -0.40 15.73 23.00
C SER A 266 -1.34 14.64 23.54
N SER A 267 -2.46 15.02 24.13
CA SER A 267 -3.57 14.14 24.48
C SER A 267 -4.56 14.01 23.33
N VAL A 268 -4.10 13.57 22.17
CA VAL A 268 -4.96 13.36 21.00
C VAL A 268 -5.67 12.00 21.12
N ALA A 269 -6.91 11.92 20.65
CA ALA A 269 -7.65 10.65 20.62
C ALA A 269 -6.93 9.61 19.74
N LEU A 270 -6.93 8.35 20.18
CA LEU A 270 -6.32 7.23 19.46
C LEU A 270 -7.39 6.37 18.81
N GLY A 271 -7.32 6.24 17.49
CA GLY A 271 -8.11 5.28 16.70
C GLY A 271 -7.38 3.96 16.53
N TRP A 272 -8.08 2.85 16.63
CA TRP A 272 -7.55 1.53 16.33
C TRP A 272 -8.08 1.02 14.99
N TRP A 273 -7.18 0.45 14.20
CA TRP A 273 -7.51 -0.30 13.01
C TRP A 273 -6.86 -1.68 13.06
N PHE A 274 -7.65 -2.73 12.82
CA PHE A 274 -7.17 -4.11 12.84
C PHE A 274 -7.18 -4.70 11.43
N SER A 275 -6.02 -5.15 10.95
CA SER A 275 -5.86 -5.98 9.78
C SER A 275 -5.44 -7.37 10.23
N VAL A 276 -6.41 -8.13 10.73
CA VAL A 276 -6.25 -9.46 11.31
C VAL A 276 -7.24 -10.42 10.65
N ALA A 277 -7.06 -11.72 10.84
CA ALA A 277 -8.02 -12.71 10.35
C ALA A 277 -9.42 -12.44 10.93
N GLY A 278 -10.46 -12.52 10.08
CA GLY A 278 -11.80 -12.04 10.41
C GLY A 278 -12.46 -12.67 11.65
N ASP A 279 -12.07 -13.90 12.00
CA ASP A 279 -12.52 -14.61 13.20
C ASP A 279 -11.79 -14.21 14.49
N GLN A 280 -10.75 -13.38 14.38
CA GLN A 280 -9.92 -12.99 15.51
C GLN A 280 -10.12 -11.53 15.96
N ASN A 281 -10.93 -10.75 15.26
CA ASN A 281 -11.16 -9.34 15.61
C ASN A 281 -11.55 -9.15 17.08
N ASP A 282 -12.47 -9.95 17.60
CA ASP A 282 -12.95 -9.87 18.99
C ASP A 282 -11.82 -10.03 20.00
N LEU A 283 -10.80 -10.84 19.71
CA LEU A 283 -9.65 -11.05 20.57
C LEU A 283 -8.79 -9.79 20.68
N TRP A 284 -8.70 -9.02 19.60
CA TRP A 284 -7.88 -7.82 19.55
C TRP A 284 -8.62 -6.57 20.03
N GLU A 285 -9.96 -6.58 19.99
CA GLU A 285 -10.78 -5.47 20.52
C GLU A 285 -10.51 -5.20 22.00
N ALA A 286 -10.06 -6.20 22.76
CA ALA A 286 -9.63 -6.02 24.15
C ALA A 286 -8.42 -5.06 24.32
N LEU A 287 -7.72 -4.74 23.21
CA LEU A 287 -6.69 -3.69 23.21
C LEU A 287 -7.25 -2.28 23.33
N VAL A 288 -8.51 -2.07 22.93
CA VAL A 288 -9.10 -0.73 22.88
C VAL A 288 -9.54 -0.31 24.29
N ASP A 289 -8.90 0.71 24.84
CA ASP A 289 -9.24 1.25 26.15
C ASP A 289 -10.12 2.53 26.03
N LEU A 290 -11.43 2.30 25.96
CA LEU A 290 -12.41 3.38 25.87
C LEU A 290 -12.30 4.38 27.02
N GLY A 291 -11.82 3.95 28.21
CA GLY A 291 -11.61 4.81 29.37
C GLY A 291 -10.49 5.84 29.17
N ARG A 292 -9.60 5.59 28.20
CA ARG A 292 -8.50 6.49 27.81
C ARG A 292 -8.80 7.33 26.56
N GLY A 293 -10.04 7.28 26.06
CA GLY A 293 -10.42 8.01 24.83
C GLY A 293 -9.98 7.31 23.57
N GLU A 294 -9.66 6.01 23.64
CA GLU A 294 -9.41 5.18 22.47
C GLU A 294 -10.72 4.73 21.84
N GLN A 295 -10.72 4.52 20.53
CA GLN A 295 -11.89 3.98 19.83
C GLN A 295 -11.50 3.04 18.70
N LEU A 296 -12.33 2.03 18.45
CA LEU A 296 -12.22 1.20 17.26
C LEU A 296 -12.81 1.95 16.07
N LEU A 297 -12.06 2.07 14.99
CA LEU A 297 -12.53 2.67 13.76
C LEU A 297 -13.32 1.65 12.95
N GLN A 298 -14.44 2.10 12.38
CA GLN A 298 -15.30 1.24 11.58
C GLN A 298 -14.58 0.80 10.30
N GLN A 299 -14.46 -0.52 10.12
CA GLN A 299 -13.82 -1.12 8.96
C GLN A 299 -14.86 -1.43 7.88
N VAL A 300 -15.04 -0.50 6.95
CA VAL A 300 -15.82 -0.75 5.73
C VAL A 300 -14.85 -0.80 4.56
N LEU A 301 -14.72 -1.97 3.95
CA LEU A 301 -13.83 -2.20 2.82
C LEU A 301 -14.64 -2.19 1.50
N PRO A 302 -14.65 -1.10 0.74
CA PRO A 302 -15.61 -0.88 -0.35
C PRO A 302 -15.38 -1.78 -1.58
N ILE A 303 -14.21 -2.39 -1.73
CA ILE A 303 -13.88 -3.14 -2.94
C ILE A 303 -14.67 -4.45 -3.05
N LEU A 304 -14.97 -5.11 -1.94
CA LEU A 304 -15.69 -6.40 -1.95
C LEU A 304 -17.19 -6.28 -2.18
N GLU A 305 -17.80 -5.15 -1.87
CA GLU A 305 -19.23 -4.97 -2.12
C GLU A 305 -19.57 -4.95 -3.62
N GLN A 306 -18.58 -4.63 -4.48
CA GLN A 306 -18.75 -4.60 -5.93
C GLN A 306 -18.40 -5.92 -6.63
N ALA A 307 -17.68 -6.81 -5.94
CA ALA A 307 -17.23 -8.11 -6.47
C ALA A 307 -18.19 -9.28 -6.12
N THR A 308 -19.44 -8.97 -5.78
CA THR A 308 -20.42 -9.89 -5.19
C THR A 308 -20.90 -11.05 -6.09
N ASP A 309 -20.49 -11.12 -7.35
CA ASP A 309 -20.82 -12.24 -8.24
C ASP A 309 -19.68 -13.27 -8.42
N LEU A 310 -18.55 -13.09 -7.73
CA LEU A 310 -17.42 -13.99 -7.83
C LEU A 310 -17.51 -15.07 -6.74
N GLU A 311 -17.29 -16.32 -7.14
CA GLU A 311 -16.93 -17.40 -6.21
C GLU A 311 -15.85 -16.89 -5.27
N THR A 312 -15.96 -17.20 -3.98
CA THR A 312 -15.04 -16.73 -2.94
C THR A 312 -13.59 -16.92 -3.42
N PRO A 313 -12.78 -15.84 -3.52
CA PRO A 313 -11.43 -15.97 -4.02
C PRO A 313 -10.63 -16.97 -3.20
N THR A 314 -9.88 -17.83 -3.87
CA THR A 314 -9.04 -18.85 -3.20
C THR A 314 -7.58 -18.58 -3.56
N PRO A 315 -6.73 -18.14 -2.68
CA PRO A 315 -6.92 -17.95 -1.23
C PRO A 315 -7.81 -16.76 -0.88
N PRO A 316 -8.45 -16.75 0.31
CA PRO A 316 -9.28 -15.64 0.74
C PRO A 316 -8.45 -14.38 0.89
N LEU A 317 -9.01 -13.24 0.49
CA LEU A 317 -8.39 -11.95 0.64
C LEU A 317 -8.49 -11.49 2.11
N GLU A 318 -7.38 -11.24 2.76
CA GLU A 318 -7.34 -10.75 4.14
C GLU A 318 -7.40 -9.22 4.22
N ALA A 319 -7.57 -8.68 5.40
CA ALA A 319 -7.77 -7.24 5.60
C ALA A 319 -6.59 -6.38 5.15
N LEU A 320 -5.35 -6.88 5.25
CA LEU A 320 -4.16 -6.17 4.78
C LEU A 320 -4.14 -6.08 3.26
N GLU A 321 -4.40 -7.19 2.59
CA GLU A 321 -4.43 -7.28 1.13
C GLU A 321 -5.53 -6.37 0.55
N HIS A 322 -6.69 -6.30 1.20
CA HIS A 322 -7.75 -5.37 0.82
C HIS A 322 -7.29 -3.92 0.85
N LEU A 323 -6.65 -3.50 1.95
CA LEU A 323 -6.11 -2.16 2.06
C LEU A 323 -5.03 -1.89 1.00
N ALA A 324 -4.17 -2.90 0.72
CA ALA A 324 -3.12 -2.77 -0.26
C ALA A 324 -3.68 -2.57 -1.67
N LEU A 325 -4.69 -3.34 -2.04
CA LEU A 325 -5.38 -3.18 -3.32
C LEU A 325 -6.07 -1.83 -3.40
N LEU A 326 -6.81 -1.41 -2.35
CA LEU A 326 -7.44 -0.09 -2.32
C LEU A 326 -6.43 1.04 -2.52
N GLY A 327 -5.30 1.00 -1.81
CA GLY A 327 -4.27 2.03 -1.91
C GLY A 327 -3.53 2.05 -3.26
N SER A 328 -3.47 0.92 -3.98
CA SER A 328 -2.90 0.86 -5.32
C SER A 328 -3.82 1.46 -6.38
N LEU A 329 -5.14 1.24 -6.26
CA LEU A 329 -6.13 1.66 -7.24
C LEU A 329 -6.32 3.18 -7.32
N ASN A 330 -5.97 3.91 -6.27
CA ASN A 330 -6.11 5.37 -6.19
C ASN A 330 -4.80 6.13 -6.45
N TRP A 331 -3.72 5.41 -6.78
CA TRP A 331 -2.41 6.02 -7.04
C TRP A 331 -2.44 7.07 -8.14
N ASP A 332 -3.16 6.82 -9.23
CA ASP A 332 -3.26 7.75 -10.37
C ASP A 332 -4.01 9.05 -10.04
N ALA A 333 -4.71 9.11 -8.91
CA ALA A 333 -5.39 10.33 -8.46
C ALA A 333 -4.48 11.26 -7.64
N VAL A 334 -3.30 10.77 -7.22
CA VAL A 334 -2.34 11.48 -6.33
C VAL A 334 -1.05 11.85 -7.08
N ALA A 335 -0.76 11.20 -8.20
CA ALA A 335 0.38 11.47 -9.07
C ALA A 335 0.00 12.44 -10.19
#